data_9013e2017c03c6eeb315992f456ee5a9
#
_entry.id   9013e2017c03c6eeb315992f456ee5a9
#
_cell.length_a   1.000
_cell.length_b   1.000
_cell.length_c   1.000
_cell.angle_alpha   90.00
_cell.angle_beta   90.00
_cell.angle_gamma   90.00
#
_symmetry.space_group_name_H-M   'P 1'
#
loop_
_entity.id
_entity.type
_entity.pdbx_description
1 polymer ?
#
loop_
_entity_poly.entity_id
_entity_poly.type
_entity_poly.pdbx_seq_one_letter_code
_entity_poly.pdbx_strand_id
1 'polypeptide(L)'
;MKRLLPSLLAIASFTAMCRSNAAPLIYQGADGPAKGKQLVFIASDHEYKSEEALPELARILAKHYGATCTVLFGIDPLTGYIAPGNSNIPGTDALKTADLLVIFTRFQNLPPEQMQPIVDYLDRGGPVIGLRTATHGFKIPADSPFAKFDFQYKGEEFKNGFGRQILGETWVGHYGPNHKSSTRLDIVPEAAAYPILRGVKDAWAEVGAYNAYPIEGSGILVTAQPLTGMEPTSPVDETKKPMPAAWVREYKSASGKAGRAFTTTCGGSGDLMNDGFRRLLVNATLWSLGLENSIQPDNDISLVGPFRPTWHGGAKRARDIKPEDLAGWDSPILPEEKK
;
A
#
# COMPACT_ATOMS: atom_id res chain seq x y z
N MET A 1 -59.43 39.21 30.35
CA MET A 1 -58.00 39.45 30.08
C MET A 1 -57.33 38.14 29.75
N LYS A 2 -57.13 37.83 28.47
CA LYS A 2 -56.41 36.64 27.98
C LYS A 2 -54.96 37.03 27.71
N ARG A 3 -54.01 36.42 28.43
CA ARG A 3 -52.56 36.61 28.19
C ARG A 3 -52.14 35.69 27.06
N LEU A 4 -51.65 36.27 25.98
CA LEU A 4 -50.93 35.57 24.92
C LEU A 4 -49.48 35.31 25.37
N LEU A 5 -49.02 34.04 25.36
CA LEU A 5 -47.62 33.69 25.46
C LEU A 5 -46.98 33.76 24.05
N PRO A 6 -45.79 34.31 23.90
CA PRO A 6 -45.07 34.23 22.66
C PRO A 6 -44.34 32.87 22.53
N SER A 7 -44.60 32.15 21.44
CA SER A 7 -43.85 30.96 21.06
C SER A 7 -42.46 31.38 20.56
N LEU A 8 -41.39 31.00 21.28
CA LEU A 8 -40.02 31.08 20.76
C LEU A 8 -39.80 29.97 19.76
N LEU A 9 -39.62 30.36 18.50
CA LEU A 9 -39.12 29.46 17.45
C LEU A 9 -37.60 29.35 17.60
N ALA A 10 -37.11 28.19 18.06
CA ALA A 10 -35.67 27.86 18.06
C ALA A 10 -35.26 27.50 16.64
N ILE A 11 -34.54 28.40 15.97
CA ILE A 11 -33.88 28.11 14.69
C ILE A 11 -32.63 27.31 15.00
N ALA A 12 -32.66 25.98 14.78
CA ALA A 12 -31.48 25.14 14.80
C ALA A 12 -30.66 25.42 13.55
N SER A 13 -29.60 26.19 13.68
CA SER A 13 -28.60 26.38 12.63
C SER A 13 -27.82 25.09 12.45
N PHE A 14 -28.16 24.30 11.44
CA PHE A 14 -27.35 23.19 10.95
C PHE A 14 -26.14 23.82 10.22
N THR A 15 -25.03 23.99 10.90
CA THR A 15 -23.73 24.23 10.27
C THR A 15 -23.34 22.94 9.53
N ALA A 16 -23.53 22.91 8.22
CA ALA A 16 -22.93 21.89 7.37
C ALA A 16 -21.40 22.01 7.53
N MET A 17 -20.79 21.09 8.28
CA MET A 17 -19.33 20.94 8.29
C MET A 17 -18.92 20.61 6.85
N CYS A 18 -18.31 21.60 6.16
CA CYS A 18 -17.62 21.35 4.90
C CYS A 18 -16.51 20.32 5.19
N ARG A 19 -16.74 19.08 4.83
CA ARG A 19 -15.68 18.08 4.82
C ARG A 19 -14.70 18.50 3.73
N SER A 20 -13.45 18.71 4.11
CA SER A 20 -12.37 18.96 3.14
C SER A 20 -12.24 17.74 2.24
N ASN A 21 -12.62 17.88 0.99
CA ASN A 21 -12.47 16.86 -0.03
C ASN A 21 -11.10 17.08 -0.69
N ALA A 22 -10.02 16.61 -0.07
CA ALA A 22 -8.69 16.68 -0.66
C ALA A 22 -8.71 15.97 -2.02
N ALA A 23 -8.22 16.65 -3.06
CA ALA A 23 -8.13 16.07 -4.40
C ALA A 23 -7.05 14.96 -4.41
N PRO A 24 -7.25 13.87 -5.19
CA PRO A 24 -6.21 12.87 -5.40
C PRO A 24 -4.94 13.47 -5.99
N LEU A 25 -3.78 12.93 -5.59
CA LEU A 25 -2.52 13.23 -6.23
C LEU A 25 -2.41 12.41 -7.53
N ILE A 26 -2.14 13.05 -8.66
CA ILE A 26 -2.04 12.35 -9.94
C ILE A 26 -0.69 12.63 -10.59
N TYR A 27 0.02 11.56 -10.96
CA TYR A 27 1.19 11.60 -11.82
C TYR A 27 0.82 11.05 -13.20
N GLN A 28 0.84 11.93 -14.21
CA GLN A 28 0.49 11.58 -15.57
C GLN A 28 1.72 11.15 -16.35
N GLY A 29 1.82 9.86 -16.67
CA GLY A 29 2.86 9.36 -17.55
C GLY A 29 2.58 9.71 -19.03
N ALA A 30 3.65 9.73 -19.83
CA ALA A 30 3.56 10.05 -21.27
C ALA A 30 3.69 8.77 -22.12
N ASP A 31 4.90 8.25 -22.23
CA ASP A 31 5.22 7.09 -23.06
C ASP A 31 5.83 5.97 -22.21
N GLY A 32 5.65 4.74 -22.66
CA GLY A 32 6.16 3.56 -21.99
C GLY A 32 5.23 2.35 -22.13
N PRO A 33 5.65 1.18 -21.64
CA PRO A 33 4.89 -0.06 -21.78
C PRO A 33 3.55 -0.06 -21.06
N ALA A 34 3.37 0.80 -20.06
CA ALA A 34 2.12 0.94 -19.31
C ALA A 34 1.30 2.19 -19.74
N LYS A 35 1.59 2.76 -20.91
CA LYS A 35 0.80 3.89 -21.45
C LYS A 35 -0.68 3.54 -21.53
N GLY A 36 -1.50 4.44 -21.01
CA GLY A 36 -2.97 4.26 -20.97
C GLY A 36 -3.47 3.43 -19.79
N LYS A 37 -2.59 2.81 -19.00
CA LYS A 37 -2.95 2.09 -17.78
C LYS A 37 -3.22 3.05 -16.62
N GLN A 38 -4.29 2.77 -15.87
CA GLN A 38 -4.72 3.54 -14.71
C GLN A 38 -4.36 2.76 -13.43
N LEU A 39 -3.42 3.27 -12.66
CA LEU A 39 -2.99 2.67 -11.40
C LEU A 39 -3.49 3.50 -10.23
N VAL A 40 -4.11 2.86 -9.25
CA VAL A 40 -4.55 3.51 -8.02
C VAL A 40 -3.73 3.00 -6.85
N PHE A 41 -3.16 3.93 -6.10
CA PHE A 41 -2.35 3.69 -4.91
C PHE A 41 -3.13 4.16 -3.68
N ILE A 42 -3.22 3.35 -2.64
CA ILE A 42 -3.85 3.72 -1.37
C ILE A 42 -2.80 3.72 -0.26
N ALA A 43 -2.40 4.92 0.16
CA ALA A 43 -1.38 5.19 1.17
C ALA A 43 -2.03 5.58 2.50
N SER A 44 -2.23 4.63 3.40
CA SER A 44 -2.81 4.87 4.73
C SER A 44 -2.27 3.91 5.78
N ASP A 45 -0.96 3.75 5.81
CA ASP A 45 -0.21 3.11 6.90
C ASP A 45 0.40 4.17 7.81
N HIS A 46 0.16 4.07 9.11
CA HIS A 46 0.63 5.06 10.08
C HIS A 46 1.94 4.66 10.79
N GLU A 47 2.62 3.60 10.33
CA GLU A 47 3.89 3.13 10.91
C GLU A 47 5.04 3.19 9.88
N TYR A 48 4.89 2.60 8.70
CA TYR A 48 5.96 2.39 7.73
C TYR A 48 6.02 3.42 6.60
N LYS A 49 5.36 4.57 6.76
CA LYS A 49 5.46 5.72 5.86
C LYS A 49 4.95 5.44 4.43
N SER A 50 3.77 4.88 4.33
CA SER A 50 3.11 4.65 3.02
C SER A 50 2.95 5.94 2.22
N GLU A 51 2.75 7.07 2.92
CA GLU A 51 2.62 8.42 2.35
C GLU A 51 3.90 8.95 1.70
N GLU A 52 5.02 8.30 1.95
CA GLU A 52 6.30 8.56 1.29
C GLU A 52 6.59 7.54 0.20
N ALA A 53 6.40 6.25 0.51
CA ALA A 53 6.73 5.15 -0.39
C ALA A 53 5.88 5.14 -1.66
N LEU A 54 4.55 5.28 -1.53
CA LEU A 54 3.67 5.12 -2.67
C LEU A 54 3.71 6.29 -3.66
N PRO A 55 3.84 7.57 -3.26
CA PRO A 55 4.10 8.65 -4.22
C PRO A 55 5.37 8.44 -5.04
N GLU A 56 6.47 7.96 -4.42
CA GLU A 56 7.71 7.72 -5.16
C GLU A 56 7.55 6.55 -6.14
N LEU A 57 6.97 5.44 -5.72
CA LEU A 57 6.68 4.33 -6.62
C LEU A 57 5.76 4.77 -7.78
N ALA A 58 4.77 5.60 -7.51
CA ALA A 58 3.87 6.16 -8.52
C ALA A 58 4.61 7.06 -9.53
N ARG A 59 5.56 7.89 -9.08
CA ARG A 59 6.42 8.70 -9.94
C ARG A 59 7.27 7.83 -10.87
N ILE A 60 7.91 6.80 -10.33
CA ILE A 60 8.73 5.86 -11.11
C ILE A 60 7.87 5.24 -12.22
N LEU A 61 6.70 4.73 -11.90
CA LEU A 61 5.80 4.06 -12.84
C LEU A 61 5.20 5.01 -13.88
N ALA A 62 4.89 6.22 -13.48
CA ALA A 62 4.42 7.23 -14.42
C ALA A 62 5.54 7.73 -15.34
N LYS A 63 6.70 8.10 -14.78
CA LYS A 63 7.81 8.70 -15.53
C LYS A 63 8.46 7.73 -16.49
N HIS A 64 8.80 6.52 -16.01
CA HIS A 64 9.60 5.57 -16.79
C HIS A 64 8.73 4.56 -17.57
N TYR A 65 7.47 4.36 -17.17
CA TYR A 65 6.60 3.33 -17.77
C TYR A 65 5.33 3.88 -18.43
N GLY A 66 5.05 5.17 -18.28
CA GLY A 66 3.94 5.85 -18.98
C GLY A 66 2.56 5.65 -18.36
N ALA A 67 2.47 5.06 -17.16
CA ALA A 67 1.19 4.87 -16.49
C ALA A 67 0.60 6.19 -15.96
N THR A 68 -0.72 6.27 -15.86
CA THR A 68 -1.39 7.30 -15.03
C THR A 68 -1.55 6.75 -13.63
N CYS A 69 -0.91 7.40 -12.66
CA CYS A 69 -0.86 6.95 -11.26
C CYS A 69 -1.64 7.92 -10.37
N THR A 70 -2.72 7.45 -9.76
CA THR A 70 -3.53 8.20 -8.79
C THR A 70 -3.20 7.72 -7.38
N VAL A 71 -2.69 8.61 -6.53
CA VAL A 71 -2.35 8.31 -5.14
C VAL A 71 -3.40 8.91 -4.21
N LEU A 72 -4.02 8.05 -3.40
CA LEU A 72 -5.02 8.37 -2.40
C LEU A 72 -4.39 8.21 -1.02
N PHE A 73 -4.71 9.12 -0.12
CA PHE A 73 -4.14 9.15 1.21
C PHE A 73 -5.23 9.06 2.29
N GLY A 74 -4.85 8.58 3.48
CA GLY A 74 -5.59 8.89 4.69
C GLY A 74 -5.52 10.39 4.94
N ILE A 75 -6.68 11.05 5.03
CA ILE A 75 -6.81 12.50 5.12
C ILE A 75 -7.52 12.89 6.40
N ASP A 76 -7.01 13.90 7.09
CA ASP A 76 -7.75 14.58 8.15
C ASP A 76 -8.92 15.36 7.52
N PRO A 77 -10.17 15.01 7.86
CA PRO A 77 -11.35 15.61 7.23
C PRO A 77 -11.57 17.10 7.57
N LEU A 78 -10.89 17.62 8.59
CA LEU A 78 -11.00 19.02 9.02
C LEU A 78 -9.98 19.91 8.32
N THR A 79 -8.75 19.43 8.18
CA THR A 79 -7.62 20.22 7.67
C THR A 79 -7.29 19.93 6.21
N GLY A 80 -7.65 18.75 5.71
CA GLY A 80 -7.24 18.27 4.38
C GLY A 80 -5.79 17.77 4.33
N TYR A 81 -5.10 17.72 5.46
CA TYR A 81 -3.73 17.23 5.53
C TYR A 81 -3.65 15.70 5.46
N ILE A 82 -2.55 15.20 4.94
CA ILE A 82 -2.23 13.77 4.92
C ILE A 82 -2.07 13.27 6.36
N ALA A 83 -2.91 12.31 6.73
CA ALA A 83 -2.98 11.72 8.06
C ALA A 83 -3.23 10.21 7.96
N PRO A 84 -2.18 9.40 7.73
CA PRO A 84 -2.33 7.97 7.40
C PRO A 84 -3.05 7.11 8.45
N GLY A 85 -3.16 7.60 9.70
CA GLY A 85 -3.94 6.93 10.76
C GLY A 85 -5.45 7.13 10.67
N ASN A 86 -5.92 8.07 9.83
CA ASN A 86 -7.34 8.37 9.69
C ASN A 86 -8.01 7.41 8.70
N SER A 87 -9.14 6.83 9.11
CA SER A 87 -9.99 6.00 8.26
C SER A 87 -10.90 6.87 7.38
N ASN A 88 -10.27 7.74 6.58
CA ASN A 88 -10.91 8.62 5.63
C ASN A 88 -10.00 8.77 4.41
N ILE A 89 -10.33 8.06 3.32
CA ILE A 89 -9.54 8.00 2.08
C ILE A 89 -10.43 8.46 0.93
N PRO A 90 -10.54 9.78 0.69
CA PRO A 90 -11.36 10.29 -0.42
C PRO A 90 -10.78 9.88 -1.78
N GLY A 91 -11.67 9.72 -2.78
CA GLY A 91 -11.26 9.45 -4.16
C GLY A 91 -11.19 7.96 -4.53
N THR A 92 -11.62 7.03 -3.68
CA THR A 92 -11.64 5.58 -4.00
C THR A 92 -12.47 5.22 -5.23
N ASP A 93 -13.35 6.12 -5.68
CA ASP A 93 -14.07 6.01 -6.97
C ASP A 93 -13.14 5.86 -8.19
N ALA A 94 -11.88 6.30 -8.09
CA ALA A 94 -10.87 6.06 -9.12
C ALA A 94 -10.66 4.57 -9.42
N LEU A 95 -10.99 3.68 -8.47
CA LEU A 95 -10.95 2.24 -8.66
C LEU A 95 -11.95 1.71 -9.70
N LYS A 96 -12.99 2.46 -10.06
CA LYS A 96 -13.98 2.04 -11.08
C LYS A 96 -13.32 1.77 -12.44
N THR A 97 -12.27 2.52 -12.77
CA THR A 97 -11.55 2.42 -14.05
C THR A 97 -10.10 1.95 -13.89
N ALA A 98 -9.67 1.62 -12.69
CA ALA A 98 -8.29 1.20 -12.44
C ALA A 98 -7.95 -0.16 -13.05
N ASP A 99 -6.76 -0.27 -13.64
CA ASP A 99 -6.15 -1.52 -14.09
C ASP A 99 -5.41 -2.24 -12.95
N LEU A 100 -4.95 -1.50 -11.93
CA LEU A 100 -4.22 -2.04 -10.80
C LEU A 100 -4.50 -1.25 -9.52
N LEU A 101 -4.67 -1.97 -8.40
CA LEU A 101 -4.66 -1.43 -7.05
C LEU A 101 -3.34 -1.77 -6.36
N VAL A 102 -2.62 -0.75 -5.89
CA VAL A 102 -1.49 -0.88 -4.96
C VAL A 102 -1.92 -0.39 -3.60
N ILE A 103 -1.94 -1.26 -2.60
CA ILE A 103 -2.49 -0.93 -1.28
C ILE A 103 -1.44 -1.09 -0.17
N PHE A 104 -1.30 -0.04 0.63
CA PHE A 104 -0.44 0.02 1.80
C PHE A 104 -1.19 0.74 2.92
N THR A 105 -2.07 -0.01 3.57
CA THR A 105 -2.96 0.46 4.64
C THR A 105 -2.71 -0.31 5.93
N ARG A 106 -3.14 0.25 7.06
CA ARG A 106 -3.08 -0.41 8.37
C ARG A 106 -4.30 -0.07 9.21
N PHE A 107 -5.06 -1.10 9.60
CA PHE A 107 -6.19 -1.02 10.52
C PHE A 107 -7.28 -0.01 10.12
N GLN A 108 -7.56 0.15 8.83
CA GLN A 108 -8.55 1.09 8.33
C GLN A 108 -9.98 0.57 8.55
N ASN A 109 -10.88 1.49 8.92
CA ASN A 109 -12.33 1.29 8.96
C ASN A 109 -12.99 2.42 8.15
N LEU A 110 -13.02 2.25 6.84
CA LEU A 110 -13.47 3.29 5.93
C LEU A 110 -14.99 3.48 5.97
N PRO A 111 -15.49 4.70 5.73
CA PRO A 111 -16.90 4.93 5.48
C PRO A 111 -17.40 4.07 4.30
N PRO A 112 -18.68 3.68 4.28
CA PRO A 112 -19.23 2.80 3.24
C PRO A 112 -18.97 3.29 1.81
N GLU A 113 -19.11 4.58 1.56
CA GLU A 113 -18.88 5.21 0.25
C GLU A 113 -17.43 5.11 -0.23
N GLN A 114 -16.47 4.93 0.70
CA GLN A 114 -15.06 4.76 0.37
C GLN A 114 -14.65 3.28 0.34
N MET A 115 -15.31 2.43 1.12
CA MET A 115 -15.02 0.99 1.13
C MET A 115 -15.65 0.27 -0.07
N GLN A 116 -16.86 0.65 -0.48
CA GLN A 116 -17.58 -0.02 -1.56
C GLN A 116 -16.81 -0.07 -2.89
N PRO A 117 -16.15 1.03 -3.37
CA PRO A 117 -15.34 0.96 -4.59
C PRO A 117 -14.17 -0.05 -4.51
N ILE A 118 -13.59 -0.26 -3.31
CA ILE A 118 -12.55 -1.28 -3.10
C ILE A 118 -13.17 -2.68 -3.26
N VAL A 119 -14.32 -2.91 -2.64
CA VAL A 119 -15.04 -4.19 -2.74
C VAL A 119 -15.44 -4.49 -4.17
N ASP A 120 -16.01 -3.52 -4.90
CA ASP A 120 -16.41 -3.67 -6.30
C ASP A 120 -15.21 -3.95 -7.20
N TYR A 121 -14.05 -3.30 -6.92
CA TYR A 121 -12.80 -3.55 -7.63
C TYR A 121 -12.34 -4.99 -7.45
N LEU A 122 -12.33 -5.49 -6.22
CA LEU A 122 -11.96 -6.87 -5.90
C LEU A 122 -12.96 -7.86 -6.52
N ASP A 123 -14.27 -7.54 -6.47
CA ASP A 123 -15.30 -8.43 -6.99
C ASP A 123 -15.24 -8.62 -8.50
N ARG A 124 -14.77 -7.62 -9.24
CA ARG A 124 -14.51 -7.79 -10.68
C ARG A 124 -13.21 -8.53 -11.02
N GLY A 125 -12.42 -8.97 -10.02
CA GLY A 125 -11.13 -9.65 -10.21
C GLY A 125 -9.97 -8.70 -10.53
N GLY A 126 -10.02 -7.46 -10.04
CA GLY A 126 -8.96 -6.47 -10.28
C GLY A 126 -7.62 -6.88 -9.66
N PRO A 127 -6.48 -6.74 -10.37
CA PRO A 127 -5.16 -7.08 -9.84
C PRO A 127 -4.78 -6.24 -8.61
N VAL A 128 -4.10 -6.86 -7.63
CA VAL A 128 -3.73 -6.19 -6.37
C VAL A 128 -2.25 -6.39 -6.05
N ILE A 129 -1.58 -5.32 -5.64
CA ILE A 129 -0.28 -5.37 -4.97
C ILE A 129 -0.48 -4.94 -3.52
N GLY A 130 -0.19 -5.84 -2.57
CA GLY A 130 -0.25 -5.56 -1.14
C GLY A 130 1.15 -5.41 -0.55
N LEU A 131 1.41 -4.28 0.13
CA LEU A 131 2.69 -4.00 0.78
C LEU A 131 2.54 -4.07 2.29
N ARG A 132 3.43 -4.76 2.94
CA ARG A 132 3.65 -4.84 4.39
C ARG A 132 2.35 -4.94 5.19
N THR A 133 1.90 -3.85 5.79
CA THR A 133 0.73 -3.81 6.67
C THR A 133 -0.60 -4.00 5.94
N ALA A 134 -0.61 -4.05 4.61
CA ALA A 134 -1.81 -4.41 3.87
C ALA A 134 -2.37 -5.78 4.28
N THR A 135 -1.53 -6.69 4.80
CA THR A 135 -1.96 -7.99 5.35
C THR A 135 -2.89 -7.85 6.58
N HIS A 136 -2.89 -6.68 7.23
CA HIS A 136 -3.85 -6.27 8.27
C HIS A 136 -4.36 -4.85 7.98
N GLY A 137 -4.61 -4.58 6.70
CA GLY A 137 -4.98 -3.27 6.19
C GLY A 137 -6.30 -2.74 6.74
N PHE A 138 -7.22 -3.64 7.10
CA PHE A 138 -8.53 -3.29 7.60
C PHE A 138 -8.79 -3.85 9.00
N LYS A 139 -9.37 -3.02 9.88
CA LYS A 139 -9.87 -3.39 11.20
C LYS A 139 -11.30 -2.87 11.30
N ILE A 140 -12.25 -3.73 10.99
CA ILE A 140 -13.65 -3.36 10.75
C ILE A 140 -14.54 -3.97 11.84
N PRO A 141 -15.45 -3.21 12.46
CA PRO A 141 -16.39 -3.71 13.47
C PRO A 141 -17.28 -4.84 12.91
N ALA A 142 -17.70 -5.75 13.79
CA ALA A 142 -18.48 -6.93 13.42
C ALA A 142 -19.89 -6.61 12.91
N ASP A 143 -20.44 -5.46 13.26
CA ASP A 143 -21.75 -4.95 12.81
C ASP A 143 -21.70 -4.18 11.48
N SER A 144 -20.51 -3.99 10.92
CA SER A 144 -20.34 -3.36 9.61
C SER A 144 -20.76 -4.29 8.46
N PRO A 145 -21.36 -3.78 7.39
CA PRO A 145 -21.62 -4.57 6.17
C PRO A 145 -20.32 -5.09 5.51
N PHE A 146 -19.18 -4.53 5.89
CA PHE A 146 -17.85 -4.91 5.40
C PHE A 146 -17.05 -5.76 6.40
N ALA A 147 -17.66 -6.21 7.49
CA ALA A 147 -16.98 -6.95 8.57
C ALA A 147 -16.11 -8.11 8.08
N LYS A 148 -16.51 -8.80 6.98
CA LYS A 148 -15.74 -9.91 6.42
C LYS A 148 -14.32 -9.53 5.96
N PHE A 149 -14.04 -8.25 5.69
CA PHE A 149 -12.71 -7.77 5.29
C PHE A 149 -11.79 -7.48 6.49
N ASP A 150 -12.31 -7.55 7.73
CA ASP A 150 -11.51 -7.40 8.94
C ASP A 150 -10.39 -8.44 9.00
N PHE A 151 -9.16 -8.02 9.37
CA PHE A 151 -7.97 -8.90 9.38
C PHE A 151 -8.07 -10.07 10.38
N GLN A 152 -9.01 -10.02 11.32
CA GLN A 152 -9.29 -11.06 12.31
C GLN A 152 -10.69 -11.67 12.15
N TYR A 153 -11.34 -11.46 11.00
CA TYR A 153 -12.66 -12.00 10.74
C TYR A 153 -12.72 -13.51 10.98
N LYS A 154 -13.79 -13.98 11.66
CA LYS A 154 -13.90 -15.36 12.12
C LYS A 154 -14.81 -16.24 11.25
N GLY A 155 -15.64 -15.63 10.37
CA GLY A 155 -16.50 -16.39 9.46
C GLY A 155 -15.68 -17.22 8.48
N GLU A 156 -16.01 -18.49 8.32
CA GLU A 156 -15.23 -19.44 7.52
C GLU A 156 -15.18 -19.05 6.04
N GLU A 157 -16.20 -18.34 5.53
CA GLU A 157 -16.31 -17.92 4.13
C GLU A 157 -15.24 -16.89 3.73
N PHE A 158 -14.68 -16.13 4.71
CA PHE A 158 -13.65 -15.12 4.43
C PHE A 158 -12.68 -14.94 5.63
N LYS A 159 -12.36 -16.04 6.29
CA LYS A 159 -11.57 -16.09 7.52
C LYS A 159 -10.27 -15.30 7.43
N ASN A 160 -10.02 -14.47 8.45
CA ASN A 160 -8.89 -13.53 8.50
C ASN A 160 -8.88 -12.49 7.35
N GLY A 161 -10.03 -12.25 6.75
CA GLY A 161 -10.36 -11.09 5.94
C GLY A 161 -9.51 -10.85 4.70
N PHE A 162 -9.41 -9.57 4.34
CA PHE A 162 -8.74 -9.10 3.13
C PHE A 162 -7.30 -9.65 3.00
N GLY A 163 -6.51 -9.56 4.06
CA GLY A 163 -5.13 -10.03 4.03
C GLY A 163 -5.05 -11.50 3.62
N ARG A 164 -5.74 -12.38 4.36
CA ARG A 164 -5.68 -13.82 4.12
C ARG A 164 -6.31 -14.23 2.80
N GLN A 165 -7.49 -13.68 2.46
CA GLN A 165 -8.28 -14.15 1.33
C GLN A 165 -7.85 -13.54 0.00
N ILE A 166 -7.42 -12.30 -0.02
CA ILE A 166 -6.96 -11.61 -1.23
C ILE A 166 -5.45 -11.69 -1.38
N LEU A 167 -4.71 -11.27 -0.35
CA LEU A 167 -3.25 -11.18 -0.39
C LEU A 167 -2.54 -12.51 -0.07
N GLY A 168 -3.25 -13.47 0.53
CA GLY A 168 -2.72 -14.79 0.87
C GLY A 168 -2.19 -14.91 2.29
N GLU A 169 -2.09 -13.84 3.05
CA GLU A 169 -1.65 -13.88 4.44
C GLU A 169 -2.29 -12.75 5.26
N THR A 170 -2.60 -13.05 6.51
CA THR A 170 -2.90 -12.04 7.53
C THR A 170 -1.71 -11.90 8.47
N TRP A 171 -1.48 -10.69 8.99
CA TRP A 171 -0.38 -10.45 9.93
C TRP A 171 -0.58 -11.22 11.24
N VAL A 172 0.45 -11.95 11.65
CA VAL A 172 0.48 -12.73 12.89
C VAL A 172 1.58 -12.30 13.85
N GLY A 173 2.56 -11.51 13.39
CA GLY A 173 3.64 -10.99 14.25
C GLY A 173 4.92 -10.66 13.49
N HIS A 174 5.81 -9.95 14.16
CA HIS A 174 7.18 -9.75 13.69
C HIS A 174 8.02 -11.01 13.90
N TYR A 175 8.98 -11.25 13.00
CA TYR A 175 9.89 -12.40 13.03
C TYR A 175 11.28 -12.01 13.52
N GLY A 176 11.39 -11.10 14.41
CA GLY A 176 12.62 -10.62 15.01
C GLY A 176 12.34 -9.37 15.83
N PRO A 177 13.37 -8.76 16.42
CA PRO A 177 13.22 -7.53 17.18
C PRO A 177 12.93 -6.40 16.21
N ASN A 178 11.65 -5.92 16.20
CA ASN A 178 11.22 -4.82 15.36
C ASN A 178 12.11 -3.58 15.58
N HIS A 179 12.45 -2.85 14.51
CA HIS A 179 13.32 -1.67 14.50
C HIS A 179 14.78 -1.92 14.95
N LYS A 180 15.21 -3.18 15.01
CA LYS A 180 16.59 -3.56 15.37
C LYS A 180 17.18 -4.61 14.43
N SER A 181 16.35 -5.18 13.58
CA SER A 181 16.69 -6.22 12.61
C SER A 181 16.12 -5.81 11.26
N SER A 182 16.99 -5.67 10.29
CA SER A 182 16.64 -5.51 8.89
C SER A 182 16.55 -6.88 8.20
N THR A 183 16.30 -6.89 6.89
CA THR A 183 16.00 -8.13 6.18
C THR A 183 16.77 -8.21 4.87
N ARG A 184 17.57 -9.26 4.69
CA ARG A 184 18.04 -9.66 3.36
C ARG A 184 16.94 -10.44 2.64
N LEU A 185 16.77 -10.15 1.37
CA LEU A 185 15.73 -10.74 0.53
C LEU A 185 16.37 -11.69 -0.48
N ASP A 186 16.17 -12.99 -0.26
CA ASP A 186 16.78 -14.04 -1.07
C ASP A 186 15.76 -14.62 -2.07
N ILE A 187 16.14 -14.70 -3.34
CA ILE A 187 15.31 -15.32 -4.38
C ILE A 187 15.19 -16.82 -4.09
N VAL A 188 13.96 -17.34 -4.15
CA VAL A 188 13.71 -18.79 -4.08
C VAL A 188 14.25 -19.43 -5.37
N PRO A 189 15.17 -20.42 -5.29
CA PRO A 189 15.84 -20.96 -6.49
C PRO A 189 14.85 -21.49 -7.54
N GLU A 190 13.77 -22.15 -7.11
CA GLU A 190 12.75 -22.73 -7.99
C GLU A 190 11.92 -21.63 -8.71
N ALA A 191 11.90 -20.43 -8.16
CA ALA A 191 11.20 -19.28 -8.74
C ALA A 191 12.10 -18.38 -9.59
N ALA A 192 13.42 -18.65 -9.70
CA ALA A 192 14.38 -17.75 -10.32
C ALA A 192 14.04 -17.33 -11.77
N ALA A 193 13.32 -18.18 -12.51
CA ALA A 193 12.87 -17.89 -13.87
C ALA A 193 11.59 -17.03 -13.93
N TYR A 194 10.95 -16.75 -12.77
CA TYR A 194 9.69 -16.02 -12.74
C TYR A 194 9.88 -14.56 -13.22
N PRO A 195 9.01 -14.04 -14.09
CA PRO A 195 9.22 -12.71 -14.70
C PRO A 195 9.49 -11.58 -13.71
N ILE A 196 8.83 -11.59 -12.56
CA ILE A 196 9.00 -10.57 -11.50
C ILE A 196 10.46 -10.49 -11.01
N LEU A 197 11.21 -11.59 -11.09
CA LEU A 197 12.58 -11.68 -10.55
C LEU A 197 13.68 -11.28 -11.54
N ARG A 198 13.32 -10.94 -12.79
CA ARG A 198 14.31 -10.51 -13.80
C ARG A 198 15.08 -9.29 -13.35
N GLY A 199 16.39 -9.41 -13.26
CA GLY A 199 17.30 -8.33 -12.85
C GLY A 199 17.25 -7.96 -11.37
N VAL A 200 16.46 -8.64 -10.54
CA VAL A 200 16.47 -8.46 -9.06
C VAL A 200 17.78 -9.01 -8.52
N LYS A 201 18.55 -8.17 -7.82
CA LYS A 201 19.84 -8.50 -7.20
C LYS A 201 19.98 -7.74 -5.89
N ASP A 202 20.69 -8.31 -4.93
CA ASP A 202 21.05 -7.66 -3.67
C ASP A 202 19.88 -6.97 -2.97
N ALA A 203 18.70 -7.62 -3.05
CA ALA A 203 17.48 -7.06 -2.48
C ALA A 203 17.55 -7.09 -0.95
N TRP A 204 17.26 -5.95 -0.36
CA TRP A 204 17.28 -5.73 1.07
C TRP A 204 16.14 -4.79 1.47
N ALA A 205 15.63 -4.98 2.67
CA ALA A 205 14.63 -4.11 3.28
C ALA A 205 15.10 -3.65 4.66
N GLU A 206 14.95 -2.37 4.92
CA GLU A 206 15.20 -1.78 6.23
C GLU A 206 14.24 -2.34 7.28
N VAL A 207 13.04 -2.71 6.88
CA VAL A 207 12.04 -3.29 7.76
C VAL A 207 12.37 -4.74 8.14
N GLY A 208 12.09 -5.11 9.39
CA GLY A 208 12.24 -6.48 9.86
C GLY A 208 11.20 -7.43 9.24
N ALA A 209 11.55 -8.71 9.12
CA ALA A 209 10.68 -9.74 8.58
C ALA A 209 9.39 -9.94 9.40
N TYR A 210 8.34 -10.44 8.77
CA TYR A 210 7.14 -10.96 9.44
C TYR A 210 7.19 -12.47 9.58
N ASN A 211 6.52 -13.00 10.61
CA ASN A 211 6.05 -14.38 10.56
C ASN A 211 5.01 -14.48 9.45
N ALA A 212 5.30 -15.24 8.40
CA ALA A 212 4.44 -15.34 7.24
C ALA A 212 4.27 -16.79 6.79
N TYR A 213 3.02 -17.19 6.65
CA TYR A 213 2.61 -18.53 6.22
C TYR A 213 1.53 -18.40 5.14
N PRO A 214 1.92 -17.98 3.91
CA PRO A 214 0.97 -17.76 2.83
C PRO A 214 0.07 -18.96 2.60
N ILE A 215 -1.19 -18.70 2.26
CA ILE A 215 -2.18 -19.74 1.99
C ILE A 215 -1.70 -20.67 0.88
N GLU A 216 -2.09 -21.94 0.94
CA GLU A 216 -1.78 -22.93 -0.07
C GLU A 216 -2.12 -22.44 -1.49
N GLY A 217 -1.28 -22.77 -2.46
CA GLY A 217 -1.38 -22.29 -3.84
C GLY A 217 -0.70 -20.92 -4.07
N SER A 218 -0.10 -20.30 -3.03
CA SER A 218 0.74 -19.13 -3.22
C SER A 218 2.12 -19.52 -3.75
N GLY A 219 2.56 -18.90 -4.84
CA GLY A 219 3.92 -19.08 -5.41
C GLY A 219 4.92 -18.16 -4.69
N ILE A 220 5.74 -18.71 -3.81
CA ILE A 220 6.77 -17.94 -3.07
C ILE A 220 7.90 -17.59 -4.03
N LEU A 221 8.19 -16.29 -4.15
CA LEU A 221 9.24 -15.76 -5.02
C LEU A 221 10.51 -15.40 -4.25
N VAL A 222 10.33 -14.83 -3.04
CA VAL A 222 11.42 -14.28 -2.23
C VAL A 222 11.21 -14.66 -0.79
N THR A 223 12.31 -15.01 -0.11
CA THR A 223 12.33 -15.21 1.34
C THR A 223 13.06 -14.09 2.05
N ALA A 224 12.66 -13.84 3.28
CA ALA A 224 13.25 -12.88 4.22
C ALA A 224 14.20 -13.59 5.16
N GLN A 225 15.49 -13.28 5.07
CA GLN A 225 16.47 -13.68 6.05
C GLN A 225 16.74 -12.53 7.02
N PRO A 226 16.37 -12.63 8.31
CA PRO A 226 16.66 -11.58 9.28
C PRO A 226 18.17 -11.34 9.45
N LEU A 227 18.55 -10.08 9.61
CA LEU A 227 19.90 -9.65 9.95
C LEU A 227 19.97 -9.23 11.43
N THR A 228 21.16 -9.27 12.02
CA THR A 228 21.37 -8.89 13.43
C THR A 228 21.45 -7.37 13.64
N GLY A 229 21.36 -6.57 12.59
CA GLY A 229 21.42 -5.11 12.60
C GLY A 229 20.57 -4.49 11.49
N MET A 230 20.72 -3.19 11.34
CA MET A 230 19.86 -2.37 10.44
C MET A 230 20.52 -2.03 9.10
N GLU A 231 21.76 -2.48 8.88
CA GLU A 231 22.49 -2.22 7.64
C GLU A 231 22.42 -3.45 6.72
N PRO A 232 22.46 -3.28 5.38
CA PRO A 232 22.48 -4.40 4.44
C PRO A 232 23.70 -5.31 4.60
N THR A 233 24.79 -4.79 5.20
CA THR A 233 26.03 -5.53 5.52
C THR A 233 26.01 -6.18 6.89
N SER A 234 24.94 -6.02 7.67
CA SER A 234 24.83 -6.67 8.99
C SER A 234 24.85 -8.19 8.84
N PRO A 235 25.45 -8.92 9.79
CA PRO A 235 25.48 -10.38 9.75
C PRO A 235 24.08 -10.98 9.75
N VAL A 236 23.96 -12.17 9.18
CA VAL A 236 22.74 -12.97 9.24
C VAL A 236 22.47 -13.41 10.68
N ASP A 237 21.21 -13.37 11.08
CA ASP A 237 20.77 -14.02 12.32
C ASP A 237 20.61 -15.53 12.07
N GLU A 238 21.68 -16.30 12.35
CA GLU A 238 21.72 -17.74 12.15
C GLU A 238 20.74 -18.51 13.05
N THR A 239 20.14 -17.86 14.03
CA THR A 239 19.09 -18.46 14.88
C THR A 239 17.72 -18.46 14.21
N LYS A 240 17.58 -17.75 13.08
CA LYS A 240 16.33 -17.56 12.34
C LYS A 240 16.39 -18.24 10.98
N LYS A 241 15.39 -19.06 10.68
CA LYS A 241 15.20 -19.60 9.32
C LYS A 241 14.57 -18.54 8.43
N PRO A 242 14.85 -18.56 7.10
CA PRO A 242 14.15 -17.67 6.17
C PRO A 242 12.63 -17.84 6.23
N MET A 243 11.89 -16.73 6.10
CA MET A 243 10.43 -16.70 6.02
C MET A 243 9.98 -16.22 4.64
N PRO A 244 8.80 -16.60 4.12
CA PRO A 244 8.24 -15.98 2.91
C PRO A 244 8.18 -14.46 3.04
N ALA A 245 8.69 -13.73 2.03
CA ALA A 245 8.74 -12.28 2.00
C ALA A 245 7.96 -11.67 0.84
N ALA A 246 7.97 -12.35 -0.32
CA ALA A 246 7.16 -11.94 -1.47
C ALA A 246 6.62 -13.18 -2.18
N TRP A 247 5.36 -13.09 -2.60
CA TRP A 247 4.66 -14.17 -3.30
C TRP A 247 3.61 -13.63 -4.25
N VAL A 248 3.19 -14.50 -5.17
CA VAL A 248 2.08 -14.29 -6.09
C VAL A 248 0.98 -15.31 -5.83
N ARG A 249 -0.24 -14.94 -6.15
CA ARG A 249 -1.37 -15.88 -6.15
C ARG A 249 -2.48 -15.38 -7.05
N GLU A 250 -3.40 -16.28 -7.35
CA GLU A 250 -4.71 -15.97 -7.86
C GLU A 250 -5.72 -16.00 -6.71
N TYR A 251 -6.47 -14.92 -6.51
CA TYR A 251 -7.59 -14.93 -5.59
C TYR A 251 -8.91 -15.08 -6.34
N LYS A 252 -9.93 -15.58 -5.67
CA LYS A 252 -11.29 -15.62 -6.19
C LYS A 252 -12.16 -14.60 -5.48
N SER A 253 -12.85 -13.78 -6.26
CA SER A 253 -13.83 -12.82 -5.76
C SER A 253 -15.14 -13.48 -5.34
N ALA A 254 -16.02 -12.72 -4.68
CA ALA A 254 -17.37 -13.21 -4.34
C ALA A 254 -18.20 -13.53 -5.59
N SER A 255 -17.99 -12.83 -6.71
CA SER A 255 -18.62 -13.15 -8.00
C SER A 255 -17.99 -14.34 -8.76
N GLY A 256 -16.95 -14.97 -8.18
CA GLY A 256 -16.22 -16.07 -8.77
C GLY A 256 -15.16 -15.69 -9.80
N LYS A 257 -14.92 -14.39 -10.02
CA LYS A 257 -13.86 -13.91 -10.91
C LYS A 257 -12.50 -14.08 -10.27
N ALA A 258 -11.51 -14.44 -11.07
CA ALA A 258 -10.13 -14.55 -10.64
C ALA A 258 -9.41 -13.18 -10.76
N GLY A 259 -8.57 -12.86 -9.77
CA GLY A 259 -7.68 -11.71 -9.81
C GLY A 259 -6.27 -12.09 -9.40
N ARG A 260 -5.26 -11.43 -10.00
CA ARG A 260 -3.86 -11.61 -9.62
C ARG A 260 -3.54 -10.82 -8.36
N ALA A 261 -2.80 -11.40 -7.43
CA ALA A 261 -2.25 -10.68 -6.29
C ALA A 261 -0.74 -10.92 -6.19
N PHE A 262 0.00 -9.83 -6.00
CA PHE A 262 1.37 -9.85 -5.51
C PHE A 262 1.38 -9.28 -4.10
N THR A 263 2.10 -9.93 -3.20
CA THR A 263 2.19 -9.49 -1.80
C THR A 263 3.63 -9.51 -1.35
N THR A 264 4.04 -8.48 -0.61
CA THR A 264 5.32 -8.49 0.10
C THR A 264 5.16 -8.03 1.54
N THR A 265 5.90 -8.69 2.44
CA THR A 265 5.99 -8.31 3.86
C THR A 265 6.94 -7.14 4.11
N CYS A 266 7.59 -6.62 3.07
CA CYS A 266 8.42 -5.43 3.06
C CYS A 266 7.67 -4.27 2.39
N GLY A 267 8.24 -3.06 2.40
CA GLY A 267 7.66 -1.89 1.74
C GLY A 267 7.67 -0.61 2.58
N GLY A 268 8.42 -0.56 3.69
CA GLY A 268 8.69 0.71 4.36
C GLY A 268 9.32 1.71 3.40
N SER A 269 9.14 3.02 3.64
CA SER A 269 9.64 4.04 2.70
C SER A 269 11.14 3.91 2.42
N GLY A 270 11.94 3.57 3.44
CA GLY A 270 13.38 3.33 3.32
C GLY A 270 13.74 2.15 2.41
N ASP A 271 12.87 1.14 2.31
CA ASP A 271 13.12 -0.03 1.47
C ASP A 271 13.25 0.34 -0.01
N LEU A 272 12.57 1.43 -0.45
CA LEU A 272 12.67 1.92 -1.83
C LEU A 272 14.06 2.49 -2.19
N MET A 273 14.92 2.74 -1.22
CA MET A 273 16.31 3.15 -1.50
C MET A 273 17.15 1.98 -2.03
N ASN A 274 16.73 0.73 -1.78
CA ASN A 274 17.40 -0.45 -2.31
C ASN A 274 16.94 -0.76 -3.75
N ASP A 275 17.88 -0.83 -4.68
CA ASP A 275 17.60 -1.06 -6.11
C ASP A 275 16.94 -2.42 -6.37
N GLY A 276 17.39 -3.46 -5.67
CA GLY A 276 16.81 -4.81 -5.81
C GLY A 276 15.36 -4.86 -5.38
N PHE A 277 15.01 -4.23 -4.25
CA PHE A 277 13.63 -4.16 -3.78
C PHE A 277 12.78 -3.27 -4.68
N ARG A 278 13.29 -2.12 -5.11
CA ARG A 278 12.59 -1.22 -6.02
C ARG A 278 12.29 -1.89 -7.36
N ARG A 279 13.26 -2.65 -7.93
CA ARG A 279 13.07 -3.47 -9.13
C ARG A 279 12.01 -4.55 -8.93
N LEU A 280 12.00 -5.22 -7.78
CA LEU A 280 10.99 -6.22 -7.46
C LEU A 280 9.56 -5.62 -7.55
N LEU A 281 9.34 -4.41 -7.02
CA LEU A 281 8.04 -3.74 -7.04
C LEU A 281 7.65 -3.26 -8.44
N VAL A 282 8.58 -2.70 -9.21
CA VAL A 282 8.34 -2.29 -10.61
C VAL A 282 7.97 -3.51 -11.46
N ASN A 283 8.73 -4.59 -11.36
CA ASN A 283 8.44 -5.82 -12.08
C ASN A 283 7.10 -6.44 -11.66
N ALA A 284 6.78 -6.43 -10.37
CA ALA A 284 5.49 -6.89 -9.85
C ALA A 284 4.32 -6.07 -10.42
N THR A 285 4.52 -4.76 -10.60
CA THR A 285 3.53 -3.88 -11.24
C THR A 285 3.30 -4.27 -12.69
N LEU A 286 4.36 -4.41 -13.48
CA LEU A 286 4.24 -4.81 -14.88
C LEU A 286 3.61 -6.21 -15.03
N TRP A 287 3.98 -7.16 -14.17
CA TRP A 287 3.35 -8.48 -14.12
C TRP A 287 1.87 -8.40 -13.78
N SER A 288 1.48 -7.60 -12.80
CA SER A 288 0.08 -7.42 -12.40
C SER A 288 -0.79 -6.85 -13.52
N LEU A 289 -0.19 -6.03 -14.39
CA LEU A 289 -0.84 -5.43 -15.57
C LEU A 289 -0.88 -6.36 -16.80
N GLY A 290 -0.30 -7.56 -16.72
CA GLY A 290 -0.18 -8.46 -17.88
C GLY A 290 0.88 -8.01 -18.89
N LEU A 291 1.88 -7.26 -18.42
CA LEU A 291 2.98 -6.69 -19.23
C LEU A 291 4.31 -7.43 -19.00
N GLU A 292 4.29 -8.73 -18.76
CA GLU A 292 5.47 -9.56 -18.44
C GLU A 292 6.56 -9.48 -19.51
N ASN A 293 6.18 -9.28 -20.76
CA ASN A 293 7.12 -9.15 -21.89
C ASN A 293 7.92 -7.84 -21.85
N SER A 294 7.42 -6.85 -21.13
CA SER A 294 8.10 -5.56 -20.95
C SER A 294 9.07 -5.56 -19.76
N ILE A 295 9.13 -6.64 -18.99
CA ILE A 295 10.06 -6.77 -17.87
C ILE A 295 11.43 -7.17 -18.42
N GLN A 296 12.39 -6.22 -18.39
CA GLN A 296 13.78 -6.45 -18.76
C GLN A 296 14.69 -6.26 -17.54
N PRO A 297 15.84 -6.95 -17.48
CA PRO A 297 16.75 -6.86 -16.32
C PRO A 297 17.30 -5.46 -16.05
N ASP A 298 17.35 -4.63 -17.08
CA ASP A 298 17.93 -3.28 -17.10
C ASP A 298 16.87 -2.16 -17.18
N ASN A 299 15.58 -2.49 -17.04
CA ASN A 299 14.54 -1.48 -16.99
C ASN A 299 14.87 -0.38 -15.97
N ASP A 300 14.58 0.87 -16.34
CA ASP A 300 14.86 2.03 -15.50
C ASP A 300 13.98 2.00 -14.22
N ILE A 301 14.63 2.01 -13.09
CA ILE A 301 14.03 2.04 -11.76
C ILE A 301 14.51 3.26 -10.95
N SER A 302 15.13 4.22 -11.62
CA SER A 302 15.68 5.41 -10.96
C SER A 302 14.60 6.14 -10.18
N LEU A 303 14.97 6.67 -9.02
CA LEU A 303 14.12 7.56 -8.24
C LEU A 303 13.80 8.83 -9.05
N VAL A 304 12.61 9.37 -8.86
CA VAL A 304 12.11 10.53 -9.60
C VAL A 304 11.90 11.71 -8.67
N GLY A 305 12.75 12.72 -8.82
CA GLY A 305 12.75 13.90 -7.97
C GLY A 305 13.38 13.66 -6.59
N PRO A 306 13.28 14.64 -5.69
CA PRO A 306 13.83 14.52 -4.34
C PRO A 306 13.03 13.52 -3.50
N PHE A 307 13.67 12.40 -3.13
CA PHE A 307 13.12 11.39 -2.24
C PHE A 307 14.07 11.15 -1.07
N ARG A 308 13.59 11.46 0.14
CA ARG A 308 14.32 11.29 1.39
C ARG A 308 13.40 10.62 2.41
N PRO A 309 13.35 9.28 2.42
CA PRO A 309 12.45 8.55 3.31
C PRO A 309 12.83 8.79 4.76
N THR A 310 11.82 8.93 5.62
CA THR A 310 12.02 9.00 7.07
C THR A 310 12.06 7.62 7.68
N TRP A 311 12.87 7.49 8.72
CA TRP A 311 12.94 6.25 9.49
C TRP A 311 11.58 5.87 10.09
N HIS A 312 11.10 4.66 9.76
CA HIS A 312 9.79 4.17 10.22
C HIS A 312 9.73 3.93 11.74
N GLY A 313 10.85 3.62 12.40
CA GLY A 313 10.94 3.49 13.87
C GLY A 313 10.89 4.81 14.63
N GLY A 314 10.86 5.95 13.95
CA GLY A 314 10.81 7.28 14.52
C GLY A 314 9.39 7.88 14.52
N ALA A 315 9.06 8.66 15.55
CA ALA A 315 7.76 9.33 15.65
C ALA A 315 7.59 10.52 14.68
N LYS A 316 8.66 10.96 14.03
CA LYS A 316 8.62 12.16 13.17
C LYS A 316 7.90 11.82 11.86
N ARG A 317 6.83 12.55 11.59
CA ARG A 317 6.14 12.63 10.31
C ARG A 317 6.21 14.07 9.83
N ALA A 318 6.30 14.23 8.52
CA ALA A 318 6.02 15.53 7.94
C ALA A 318 4.58 15.92 8.31
N ARG A 319 4.40 17.11 8.87
CA ARG A 319 3.10 17.63 9.28
C ARG A 319 2.62 18.68 8.28
N ASP A 320 1.31 18.87 8.25
CA ASP A 320 0.67 19.94 7.48
C ASP A 320 0.97 19.89 5.98
N ILE A 321 1.06 18.64 5.44
CA ILE A 321 1.24 18.37 4.01
C ILE A 321 -0.08 17.95 3.42
N LYS A 322 -0.42 18.52 2.26
CA LYS A 322 -1.55 18.13 1.45
C LYS A 322 -1.11 17.32 0.23
N PRO A 323 -2.01 16.54 -0.38
CA PRO A 323 -1.66 15.81 -1.59
C PRO A 323 -1.09 16.70 -2.71
N GLU A 324 -1.63 17.92 -2.88
CA GLU A 324 -1.14 18.88 -3.87
C GLU A 324 0.30 19.36 -3.65
N ASP A 325 0.82 19.31 -2.42
CA ASP A 325 2.22 19.69 -2.11
C ASP A 325 3.22 18.67 -2.68
N LEU A 326 2.76 17.46 -3.00
CA LEU A 326 3.55 16.39 -3.61
C LEU A 326 3.44 16.36 -5.14
N ALA A 327 2.68 17.28 -5.75
CA ALA A 327 2.44 17.27 -7.18
C ALA A 327 3.71 17.62 -7.98
N GLY A 328 3.77 17.10 -9.22
CA GLY A 328 4.91 17.30 -10.12
C GLY A 328 6.07 16.33 -9.86
N TRP A 329 7.14 16.49 -10.64
CA TRP A 329 8.29 15.57 -10.61
C TRP A 329 9.38 16.00 -9.62
N ASP A 330 9.46 17.29 -9.31
CA ASP A 330 10.55 17.91 -8.56
C ASP A 330 10.14 18.35 -7.15
N SER A 331 8.85 18.28 -6.78
CA SER A 331 8.43 18.56 -5.41
C SER A 331 8.97 17.48 -4.47
N PRO A 332 9.57 17.84 -3.34
CA PRO A 332 10.07 16.86 -2.39
C PRO A 332 8.89 16.05 -1.83
N ILE A 333 9.04 14.73 -1.75
CA ILE A 333 8.05 13.86 -1.12
C ILE A 333 7.99 14.13 0.38
N LEU A 334 9.10 14.57 0.96
CA LEU A 334 9.13 15.22 2.26
C LEU A 334 9.66 16.63 2.13
N PRO A 335 9.02 17.62 2.77
CA PRO A 335 9.59 18.94 2.86
C PRO A 335 10.92 18.88 3.63
N GLU A 336 11.88 19.70 3.20
CA GLU A 336 13.09 19.94 3.99
C GLU A 336 12.65 20.42 5.39
N GLU A 337 13.32 19.90 6.45
CA GLU A 337 13.12 20.47 7.79
C GLU A 337 13.41 21.97 7.70
N LYS A 338 12.42 22.80 7.99
CA LYS A 338 12.64 24.22 8.16
C LYS A 338 13.66 24.37 9.28
N LYS A 339 14.86 24.82 8.92
CA LYS A 339 15.94 25.13 9.86
C LYS A 339 15.50 26.22 10.85
#